data_3287ea957810eab28ef84b5d5bf730f0
#
_entry.id   3287ea957810eab28ef84b5d5bf730f0
#
_cell.length_a   1.000
_cell.length_b   1.000
_cell.length_c   1.000
_cell.angle_alpha   90.00
_cell.angle_beta   90.00
_cell.angle_gamma   90.00
#
_symmetry.space_group_name_H-M   'P 1'
#
loop_
_entity.id
_entity.type
_entity.pdbx_description
1 polymer ?
#
loop_
_entity_poly.entity_id
_entity_poly.type
_entity_poly.pdbx_seq_one_letter_code
_entity_poly.pdbx_strand_id
1 'polypeptide(L)'
;MSRHLAVKAVSTACLFALSAGFVFASVATDDSAARVQKILTDTPLIDGHNDLPWEIRMLFGSDVVAAHLEVDHSAHPDPAAPHMMTDIPRLHRGQVGAQFWSVWIPTSLQGFEAVQVTLEQIDLVKRMVATYPHDLEMAYSAADIRRLHRQHKVASLIGIEGGHQINDSLAVLRQMYDAGARYMTLTHTTNTDWADSATDSPKFQGLTPFGETLVHEMNRIGMLVDISHVSAAAMKAALKTSEAPVMFSHSSARSLVDHPRNVPDDVLTLLASNHGIVMVNFYTAYVSAERNQWEADHAAEKTRYNSPPYSGLYIGQPERAKAALSAWEKAHPIPVTTLAQVADHLDHLKKVAGVDHIGIGSDFDGMEDTPVGLEGVDHFPALLQELMRRGWSDADIAKVAGGNLLRVLADAERVAVKLSQQRTASSVKFNSTAAH
;
A
#
# COMPACT_ATOMS: atom_id res chain seq x y z
N MET A 1 -7.43 87.52 -60.55
CA MET A 1 -6.56 88.46 -59.81
C MET A 1 -6.44 87.89 -58.36
N SER A 2 -5.26 87.32 -58.11
CA SER A 2 -4.38 87.56 -56.95
C SER A 2 -4.99 87.31 -55.55
N ARG A 3 -4.40 86.64 -54.69
CA ARG A 3 -3.03 86.49 -54.15
C ARG A 3 -2.93 85.30 -53.25
N HIS A 4 -1.81 84.60 -53.36
CA HIS A 4 -1.39 83.49 -52.43
C HIS A 4 -0.98 84.09 -51.07
N LEU A 5 -1.33 83.40 -49.98
CA LEU A 5 -0.62 83.48 -48.73
C LEU A 5 -0.31 82.07 -48.27
N ALA A 6 1.00 81.76 -48.18
CA ALA A 6 1.51 80.55 -47.67
C ALA A 6 1.61 80.64 -46.13
N VAL A 7 1.06 79.71 -45.42
CA VAL A 7 1.31 79.50 -43.98
C VAL A 7 2.22 78.26 -43.78
N LYS A 8 3.37 78.53 -43.21
CA LYS A 8 4.32 77.46 -42.84
C LYS A 8 3.83 76.78 -41.53
N ALA A 9 3.52 75.57 -41.62
CA ALA A 9 3.29 74.73 -40.42
C ALA A 9 4.64 74.12 -39.96
N VAL A 10 5.03 74.37 -38.72
CA VAL A 10 6.13 73.79 -38.06
C VAL A 10 5.61 72.46 -37.36
N SER A 11 6.00 71.37 -37.85
CA SER A 11 5.67 70.08 -37.20
C SER A 11 6.73 69.69 -36.18
N THR A 12 6.37 69.74 -34.90
CA THR A 12 7.18 69.23 -33.81
C THR A 12 6.86 67.74 -33.64
N ALA A 13 7.74 66.86 -34.03
CA ALA A 13 7.62 65.41 -33.82
C ALA A 13 8.06 65.05 -32.39
N CYS A 14 7.10 64.69 -31.55
CA CYS A 14 7.42 64.01 -30.27
C CYS A 14 7.64 62.52 -30.52
N LEU A 15 8.88 62.05 -30.38
CA LEU A 15 9.22 60.65 -30.29
C LEU A 15 8.81 60.09 -28.90
N PHE A 16 7.73 59.32 -28.85
CA PHE A 16 7.48 58.45 -27.72
C PHE A 16 8.25 57.14 -27.91
N ALA A 17 9.32 56.96 -27.14
CA ALA A 17 10.00 55.65 -27.03
C ALA A 17 9.15 54.73 -26.15
N LEU A 18 8.39 53.78 -26.72
CA LEU A 18 7.81 52.67 -26.01
C LEU A 18 8.94 51.65 -25.69
N SER A 19 9.43 51.66 -24.48
CA SER A 19 10.23 50.55 -23.92
C SER A 19 9.28 49.37 -23.61
N ALA A 20 9.15 48.43 -24.54
CA ALA A 20 8.56 47.14 -24.28
C ALA A 20 9.47 46.32 -23.34
N GLY A 21 9.18 46.38 -22.04
CA GLY A 21 9.80 45.49 -21.08
C GLY A 21 9.33 44.04 -21.37
N PHE A 22 10.18 43.27 -22.00
CA PHE A 22 10.01 41.81 -22.05
C PHE A 22 10.19 41.29 -20.63
N VAL A 23 9.10 40.99 -19.94
CA VAL A 23 9.11 40.15 -18.75
C VAL A 23 9.37 38.73 -19.25
N PHE A 24 10.61 38.30 -19.22
CA PHE A 24 10.93 36.89 -19.31
C PHE A 24 10.35 36.20 -18.08
N ALA A 25 9.16 35.61 -18.21
CA ALA A 25 8.71 34.60 -17.27
C ALA A 25 9.76 33.49 -17.36
N SER A 26 10.62 33.38 -16.37
CA SER A 26 11.46 32.22 -16.15
C SER A 26 10.50 31.03 -16.05
N VAL A 27 10.48 30.17 -17.05
CA VAL A 27 9.93 28.83 -16.92
C VAL A 27 10.78 28.16 -15.87
N ALA A 28 10.31 28.13 -14.63
CA ALA A 28 10.95 27.35 -13.59
C ALA A 28 11.06 25.92 -14.14
N THR A 29 12.26 25.46 -14.38
CA THR A 29 12.51 24.06 -14.71
C THR A 29 11.98 23.23 -13.55
N ASP A 30 11.11 22.28 -13.84
CA ASP A 30 10.64 21.34 -12.81
C ASP A 30 11.85 20.55 -12.30
N ASP A 31 12.35 20.92 -11.12
CA ASP A 31 13.51 20.26 -10.47
C ASP A 31 13.07 19.12 -9.53
N SER A 32 11.78 18.78 -9.54
CA SER A 32 11.20 17.79 -8.62
C SER A 32 11.90 16.44 -8.69
N ALA A 33 12.30 16.00 -9.88
CA ALA A 33 13.00 14.72 -10.06
C ALA A 33 14.36 14.70 -9.33
N ALA A 34 15.17 15.75 -9.49
CA ALA A 34 16.47 15.84 -8.81
C ALA A 34 16.32 15.96 -7.29
N ARG A 35 15.29 16.70 -6.82
CA ARG A 35 14.98 16.83 -5.39
C ARG A 35 14.52 15.49 -4.81
N VAL A 36 13.61 14.76 -5.47
CA VAL A 36 13.18 13.43 -5.04
C VAL A 36 14.38 12.49 -4.96
N GLN A 37 15.23 12.45 -6.00
CA GLN A 37 16.42 11.62 -6.00
C GLN A 37 17.34 11.92 -4.79
N LYS A 38 17.56 13.20 -4.49
CA LYS A 38 18.35 13.61 -3.33
C LYS A 38 17.73 13.16 -2.01
N ILE A 39 16.41 13.32 -1.85
CA ILE A 39 15.70 12.89 -0.65
C ILE A 39 15.84 11.39 -0.46
N LEU A 40 15.65 10.60 -1.52
CA LEU A 40 15.71 9.14 -1.47
C LEU A 40 17.14 8.61 -1.29
N THR A 41 18.19 9.43 -1.55
CA THR A 41 19.56 9.11 -1.17
C THR A 41 19.76 9.16 0.35
N ASP A 42 19.08 10.10 1.03
CA ASP A 42 19.24 10.32 2.47
C ASP A 42 18.20 9.54 3.30
N THR A 43 17.02 9.27 2.72
CA THR A 43 15.88 8.63 3.36
C THR A 43 15.45 7.42 2.54
N PRO A 44 15.41 6.20 3.11
CA PRO A 44 14.92 5.04 2.39
C PRO A 44 13.45 5.20 2.01
N LEU A 45 13.11 4.97 0.76
CA LEU A 45 11.72 4.73 0.38
C LEU A 45 11.33 3.36 0.93
N ILE A 46 10.23 3.30 1.66
CA ILE A 46 9.75 2.07 2.29
C ILE A 46 8.33 1.81 1.84
N ASP A 47 8.14 0.70 1.15
CA ASP A 47 6.83 0.21 0.79
C ASP A 47 6.29 -0.75 1.86
N GLY A 48 5.07 -0.51 2.34
CA GLY A 48 4.45 -1.24 3.44
C GLY A 48 3.89 -2.60 3.06
N HIS A 49 3.67 -2.86 1.75
CA HIS A 49 3.02 -4.10 1.32
C HIS A 49 3.28 -4.42 -0.14
N ASN A 50 3.69 -5.67 -0.41
CA ASN A 50 3.94 -6.16 -1.77
C ASN A 50 3.80 -7.69 -1.79
N ASP A 51 3.00 -8.23 -2.72
CA ASP A 51 2.62 -9.65 -2.79
C ASP A 51 3.47 -10.49 -3.74
N LEU A 52 4.61 -10.00 -4.18
CA LEU A 52 5.54 -10.77 -5.01
C LEU A 52 5.78 -12.21 -4.52
N PRO A 53 5.87 -12.50 -3.19
CA PRO A 53 6.05 -13.88 -2.73
C PRO A 53 4.90 -14.80 -3.12
N TRP A 54 3.66 -14.30 -3.15
CA TRP A 54 2.52 -15.11 -3.59
C TRP A 54 2.51 -15.30 -5.11
N GLU A 55 2.85 -14.26 -5.87
CA GLU A 55 3.00 -14.37 -7.33
C GLU A 55 4.08 -15.39 -7.70
N ILE A 56 5.23 -15.41 -7.04
CA ILE A 56 6.26 -16.43 -7.25
C ILE A 56 5.71 -17.84 -6.96
N ARG A 57 4.90 -18.01 -5.90
CA ARG A 57 4.27 -19.29 -5.60
C ARG A 57 3.32 -19.72 -6.71
N MET A 58 2.48 -18.83 -7.19
CA MET A 58 1.45 -19.14 -8.19
C MET A 58 2.00 -19.35 -9.59
N LEU A 59 2.90 -18.50 -10.04
CA LEU A 59 3.42 -18.51 -11.39
C LEU A 59 4.57 -19.50 -11.59
N PHE A 60 5.40 -19.71 -10.54
CA PHE A 60 6.64 -20.48 -10.62
C PHE A 60 6.70 -21.65 -9.63
N GLY A 61 5.58 -22.03 -9.00
CA GLY A 61 5.55 -23.13 -8.05
C GLY A 61 6.50 -22.96 -6.86
N SER A 62 6.72 -21.73 -6.40
CA SER A 62 7.67 -21.35 -5.35
C SER A 62 9.15 -21.50 -5.75
N ASP A 63 9.46 -21.63 -7.04
CA ASP A 63 10.84 -21.63 -7.54
C ASP A 63 11.31 -20.19 -7.76
N VAL A 64 12.08 -19.67 -6.82
CA VAL A 64 12.62 -18.30 -6.85
C VAL A 64 13.59 -18.09 -8.01
N VAL A 65 14.34 -19.12 -8.42
CA VAL A 65 15.29 -19.00 -9.53
C VAL A 65 14.54 -18.92 -10.86
N ALA A 66 13.48 -19.70 -11.02
CA ALA A 66 12.63 -19.65 -12.21
C ALA A 66 11.88 -18.32 -12.38
N ALA A 67 11.72 -17.54 -11.29
CA ALA A 67 11.10 -16.21 -11.36
C ALA A 67 12.00 -15.15 -12.02
N HIS A 68 13.29 -15.39 -12.15
CA HIS A 68 14.24 -14.49 -12.83
C HIS A 68 14.10 -13.01 -12.42
N LEU A 69 14.08 -12.72 -11.11
CA LEU A 69 13.89 -11.36 -10.61
C LEU A 69 15.03 -10.38 -11.00
N GLU A 70 16.16 -10.90 -11.50
CA GLU A 70 17.26 -10.10 -12.04
C GLU A 70 16.96 -9.50 -13.42
N VAL A 71 15.83 -9.87 -14.05
CA VAL A 71 15.40 -9.39 -15.38
C VAL A 71 14.26 -8.38 -15.19
N ASP A 72 14.23 -7.34 -16.04
CA ASP A 72 13.13 -6.38 -16.10
C ASP A 72 11.90 -7.02 -16.79
N HIS A 73 10.88 -7.35 -16.00
CA HIS A 73 9.66 -8.00 -16.50
C HIS A 73 8.70 -7.04 -17.21
N SER A 74 8.85 -5.72 -17.07
CA SER A 74 7.99 -4.74 -17.77
C SER A 74 8.23 -4.70 -19.28
N ALA A 75 9.40 -5.12 -19.73
CA ALA A 75 9.83 -5.11 -21.12
C ALA A 75 9.77 -6.51 -21.76
N HIS A 76 9.08 -7.49 -21.16
CA HIS A 76 9.05 -8.85 -21.70
C HIS A 76 8.39 -8.87 -23.09
N PRO A 77 9.08 -9.42 -24.12
CA PRO A 77 8.60 -9.39 -25.51
C PRO A 77 7.35 -10.26 -25.74
N ASP A 78 7.09 -11.24 -24.89
CA ASP A 78 5.90 -12.08 -24.95
C ASP A 78 4.81 -11.50 -24.05
N PRO A 79 3.70 -10.99 -24.61
CA PRO A 79 2.59 -10.47 -23.81
C PRO A 79 1.84 -11.56 -23.01
N ALA A 80 2.12 -12.84 -23.25
CA ALA A 80 1.60 -13.95 -22.45
C ALA A 80 2.52 -14.34 -21.29
N ALA A 81 3.70 -13.71 -21.17
CA ALA A 81 4.59 -13.93 -20.04
C ALA A 81 3.93 -13.41 -18.74
N PRO A 82 4.25 -14.01 -17.60
CA PRO A 82 3.78 -13.52 -16.32
C PRO A 82 4.16 -12.04 -16.13
N HIS A 83 3.16 -11.21 -15.83
CA HIS A 83 3.35 -9.78 -15.62
C HIS A 83 3.51 -9.52 -14.12
N MET A 84 4.75 -9.50 -13.63
CA MET A 84 5.06 -9.05 -12.28
C MET A 84 5.23 -7.53 -12.26
N MET A 85 4.80 -6.89 -11.17
CA MET A 85 4.95 -5.44 -10.96
C MET A 85 6.29 -5.11 -10.29
N THR A 86 6.99 -6.15 -9.81
CA THR A 86 8.22 -6.05 -9.02
C THR A 86 9.32 -6.94 -9.59
N ASP A 87 10.50 -6.38 -9.79
CA ASP A 87 11.77 -7.05 -10.04
C ASP A 87 12.94 -6.20 -9.53
N ILE A 88 14.14 -6.77 -9.46
CA ILE A 88 15.33 -6.10 -8.92
C ILE A 88 15.72 -4.85 -9.73
N PRO A 89 15.80 -4.88 -11.08
CA PRO A 89 16.07 -3.67 -11.86
C PRO A 89 15.09 -2.52 -11.58
N ARG A 90 13.79 -2.84 -11.43
CA ARG A 90 12.77 -1.81 -11.13
C ARG A 90 12.81 -1.35 -9.68
N LEU A 91 13.10 -2.22 -8.70
CA LEU A 91 13.35 -1.81 -7.30
C LEU A 91 14.48 -0.77 -7.22
N HIS A 92 15.58 -0.97 -7.97
CA HIS A 92 16.68 0.00 -8.03
C HIS A 92 16.27 1.32 -8.72
N ARG A 93 15.55 1.24 -9.87
CA ARG A 93 15.05 2.47 -10.54
C ARG A 93 14.07 3.24 -9.67
N GLY A 94 13.22 2.54 -8.92
CA GLY A 94 12.29 3.11 -7.96
C GLY A 94 12.94 3.61 -6.68
N GLN A 95 14.26 3.39 -6.53
CA GLN A 95 15.02 3.76 -5.33
C GLN A 95 14.41 3.19 -4.04
N VAL A 96 13.84 1.97 -4.12
CA VAL A 96 13.24 1.29 -2.97
C VAL A 96 14.35 0.95 -1.97
N GLY A 97 14.28 1.52 -0.78
CA GLY A 97 15.25 1.29 0.30
C GLY A 97 14.82 0.17 1.24
N ALA A 98 13.52 -0.09 1.34
CA ALA A 98 13.00 -1.22 2.10
C ALA A 98 11.63 -1.66 1.57
N GLN A 99 11.36 -2.95 1.68
CA GLN A 99 10.14 -3.59 1.23
C GLN A 99 9.61 -4.53 2.32
N PHE A 100 8.32 -4.36 2.69
CA PHE A 100 7.59 -5.40 3.38
C PHE A 100 7.02 -6.38 2.35
N TRP A 101 7.53 -7.60 2.37
CA TRP A 101 7.02 -8.72 1.59
C TRP A 101 5.85 -9.34 2.31
N SER A 102 4.69 -9.35 1.66
CA SER A 102 3.49 -9.98 2.19
C SER A 102 3.66 -11.50 2.21
N VAL A 103 3.40 -12.08 3.37
CA VAL A 103 3.19 -13.50 3.55
C VAL A 103 1.68 -13.70 3.66
N TRP A 104 1.03 -13.63 2.51
CA TRP A 104 -0.39 -13.90 2.36
C TRP A 104 -0.66 -15.38 2.04
N ILE A 105 -1.80 -15.87 2.49
CA ILE A 105 -2.39 -17.15 2.07
C ILE A 105 -3.91 -17.01 1.95
N PRO A 106 -4.60 -17.78 1.09
CA PRO A 106 -6.05 -17.75 0.99
C PRO A 106 -6.74 -18.01 2.33
N THR A 107 -7.80 -17.23 2.62
CA THR A 107 -8.58 -17.40 3.86
C THR A 107 -9.37 -18.72 3.92
N SER A 108 -9.45 -19.46 2.83
CA SER A 108 -9.99 -20.83 2.80
C SER A 108 -9.06 -21.86 3.47
N LEU A 109 -7.75 -21.56 3.59
CA LEU A 109 -6.81 -22.36 4.34
C LEU A 109 -6.95 -22.04 5.84
N GLN A 110 -7.22 -23.05 6.64
CA GLN A 110 -7.49 -22.90 8.06
C GLN A 110 -6.71 -23.90 8.90
N GLY A 111 -6.65 -23.66 10.21
CA GLY A 111 -6.05 -24.61 11.15
C GLY A 111 -4.55 -24.81 10.92
N PHE A 112 -4.11 -26.06 10.99
CA PHE A 112 -2.68 -26.41 10.86
C PHE A 112 -2.15 -26.19 9.44
N GLU A 113 -3.00 -26.33 8.42
CA GLU A 113 -2.63 -26.10 7.03
C GLU A 113 -2.27 -24.61 6.81
N ALA A 114 -3.04 -23.69 7.39
CA ALA A 114 -2.73 -22.27 7.35
C ALA A 114 -1.34 -21.99 7.94
N VAL A 115 -1.02 -22.57 9.10
CA VAL A 115 0.30 -22.42 9.74
C VAL A 115 1.41 -22.96 8.85
N GLN A 116 1.22 -24.16 8.26
CA GLN A 116 2.21 -24.77 7.39
C GLN A 116 2.49 -23.89 6.17
N VAL A 117 1.45 -23.48 5.43
CA VAL A 117 1.62 -22.68 4.20
C VAL A 117 2.23 -21.30 4.51
N THR A 118 1.89 -20.72 5.66
CA THR A 118 2.54 -19.46 6.13
C THR A 118 4.05 -19.64 6.33
N LEU A 119 4.48 -20.76 6.95
CA LEU A 119 5.90 -21.03 7.14
C LEU A 119 6.62 -21.30 5.81
N GLU A 120 5.95 -21.93 4.84
CA GLU A 120 6.46 -22.12 3.49
C GLU A 120 6.63 -20.75 2.76
N GLN A 121 5.70 -19.82 2.95
CA GLN A 121 5.82 -18.46 2.39
C GLN A 121 6.94 -17.65 3.06
N ILE A 122 7.11 -17.76 4.38
CA ILE A 122 8.25 -17.15 5.10
C ILE A 122 9.58 -17.72 4.56
N ASP A 123 9.66 -19.04 4.33
CA ASP A 123 10.82 -19.67 3.73
C ASP A 123 11.08 -19.18 2.31
N LEU A 124 10.01 -19.03 1.49
CA LEU A 124 10.11 -18.49 0.13
C LEU A 124 10.74 -17.08 0.14
N VAL A 125 10.26 -16.17 1.00
CA VAL A 125 10.87 -14.83 1.13
C VAL A 125 12.34 -14.93 1.51
N LYS A 126 12.71 -15.78 2.46
CA LYS A 126 14.11 -15.96 2.87
C LYS A 126 14.99 -16.51 1.75
N ARG A 127 14.46 -17.48 0.97
CA ARG A 127 15.17 -18.01 -0.22
C ARG A 127 15.31 -16.95 -1.29
N MET A 128 14.28 -16.15 -1.55
CA MET A 128 14.34 -15.02 -2.47
C MET A 128 15.46 -14.05 -2.09
N VAL A 129 15.51 -13.61 -0.85
CA VAL A 129 16.57 -12.73 -0.34
C VAL A 129 17.96 -13.37 -0.44
N ALA A 130 18.06 -14.66 -0.13
CA ALA A 130 19.34 -15.40 -0.20
C ALA A 130 19.80 -15.63 -1.65
N THR A 131 18.91 -15.66 -2.63
CA THR A 131 19.23 -15.82 -4.05
C THR A 131 19.86 -14.54 -4.62
N TYR A 132 19.47 -13.36 -4.12
CA TYR A 132 19.93 -12.06 -4.61
C TYR A 132 20.66 -11.25 -3.52
N PRO A 133 21.77 -11.76 -2.94
CA PRO A 133 22.41 -11.17 -1.76
C PRO A 133 23.13 -9.85 -2.02
N HIS A 134 23.35 -9.49 -3.28
CA HIS A 134 23.92 -8.18 -3.65
C HIS A 134 22.88 -7.06 -3.54
N ASP A 135 21.61 -7.38 -3.78
CA ASP A 135 20.51 -6.43 -3.91
C ASP A 135 19.58 -6.45 -2.69
N LEU A 136 19.34 -7.63 -2.11
CA LEU A 136 18.41 -7.85 -1.01
C LEU A 136 19.14 -8.33 0.25
N GLU A 137 18.66 -7.91 1.42
CA GLU A 137 19.09 -8.45 2.71
C GLU A 137 17.95 -8.38 3.72
N MET A 138 17.77 -9.43 4.54
CA MET A 138 16.75 -9.44 5.58
C MET A 138 16.99 -8.35 6.61
N ALA A 139 15.94 -7.62 6.97
CA ALA A 139 15.94 -6.60 8.01
C ALA A 139 14.91 -6.97 9.10
N TYR A 140 15.27 -6.75 10.34
CA TYR A 140 14.45 -7.10 11.49
C TYR A 140 14.18 -5.92 12.41
N SER A 141 14.76 -4.74 12.09
CA SER A 141 14.68 -3.53 12.89
C SER A 141 14.78 -2.26 12.04
N ALA A 142 14.35 -1.13 12.61
CA ALA A 142 14.56 0.18 12.00
C ALA A 142 16.05 0.49 11.80
N ALA A 143 16.93 -0.03 12.67
CA ALA A 143 18.37 0.12 12.53
C ALA A 143 18.93 -0.66 11.33
N ASP A 144 18.42 -1.87 11.07
CA ASP A 144 18.78 -2.66 9.89
C ASP A 144 18.40 -1.95 8.60
N ILE A 145 17.19 -1.39 8.51
CA ILE A 145 16.76 -0.63 7.33
C ILE A 145 17.75 0.50 7.04
N ARG A 146 18.10 1.31 8.05
CA ARG A 146 19.06 2.41 7.88
C ARG A 146 20.44 1.92 7.48
N ARG A 147 20.90 0.79 8.02
CA ARG A 147 22.19 0.18 7.69
C ARG A 147 22.21 -0.27 6.23
N LEU A 148 21.19 -1.01 5.80
CA LEU A 148 21.09 -1.57 4.45
C LEU A 148 20.91 -0.50 3.38
N HIS A 149 20.10 0.54 3.67
CA HIS A 149 19.97 1.69 2.78
C HIS A 149 21.33 2.37 2.49
N ARG A 150 22.19 2.56 3.51
CA ARG A 150 23.55 3.08 3.29
C ARG A 150 24.45 2.14 2.49
N GLN A 151 24.10 0.87 2.39
CA GLN A 151 24.78 -0.14 1.59
C GLN A 151 24.17 -0.31 0.20
N HIS A 152 23.14 0.50 -0.15
CA HIS A 152 22.38 0.45 -1.39
C HIS A 152 21.70 -0.90 -1.63
N LYS A 153 21.29 -1.58 -0.54
CA LYS A 153 20.48 -2.79 -0.58
C LYS A 153 19.04 -2.49 -0.19
N VAL A 154 18.12 -3.23 -0.78
CA VAL A 154 16.72 -3.22 -0.36
C VAL A 154 16.59 -4.05 0.92
N ALA A 155 16.26 -3.38 2.02
CA ALA A 155 15.98 -4.03 3.29
C ALA A 155 14.66 -4.81 3.17
N SER A 156 14.73 -6.13 3.33
CA SER A 156 13.60 -7.03 3.15
C SER A 156 13.00 -7.40 4.50
N LEU A 157 11.74 -7.02 4.73
CA LEU A 157 10.97 -7.35 5.92
C LEU A 157 9.81 -8.28 5.56
N ILE A 158 9.28 -8.99 6.54
CA ILE A 158 8.15 -9.89 6.36
C ILE A 158 6.94 -9.33 7.09
N GLY A 159 5.80 -9.26 6.38
CA GLY A 159 4.50 -8.98 6.94
C GLY A 159 3.56 -10.16 6.75
N ILE A 160 2.90 -10.62 7.81
CA ILE A 160 1.88 -11.66 7.73
C ILE A 160 0.54 -10.99 7.43
N GLU A 161 -0.10 -11.37 6.34
CA GLU A 161 -1.39 -10.79 5.96
C GLU A 161 -2.55 -11.75 6.26
N GLY A 162 -3.09 -11.57 7.45
CA GLY A 162 -4.27 -12.30 7.92
C GLY A 162 -4.02 -13.14 9.18
N GLY A 163 -4.74 -12.79 10.25
CA GLY A 163 -4.61 -13.44 11.57
C GLY A 163 -5.05 -14.91 11.61
N HIS A 164 -5.80 -15.40 10.60
CA HIS A 164 -6.14 -16.83 10.47
C HIS A 164 -4.89 -17.71 10.36
N GLN A 165 -3.77 -17.15 9.94
CA GLN A 165 -2.49 -17.82 9.76
C GLN A 165 -1.84 -18.32 11.05
N ILE A 166 -2.25 -17.79 12.22
CA ILE A 166 -1.72 -18.22 13.50
C ILE A 166 -2.54 -19.34 14.17
N ASN A 167 -3.66 -19.77 13.54
CA ASN A 167 -4.55 -20.79 14.10
C ASN A 167 -4.89 -20.52 15.58
N ASP A 168 -5.31 -19.30 15.90
CA ASP A 168 -5.71 -18.82 17.22
C ASP A 168 -4.70 -19.06 18.35
N SER A 169 -3.41 -19.10 18.00
CA SER A 169 -2.34 -19.46 18.93
C SER A 169 -1.32 -18.34 19.13
N LEU A 170 -1.27 -17.77 20.34
CA LEU A 170 -0.21 -16.83 20.73
C LEU A 170 1.19 -17.44 20.68
N ALA A 171 1.31 -18.77 20.82
CA ALA A 171 2.59 -19.46 20.67
C ALA A 171 3.05 -19.46 19.21
N VAL A 172 2.13 -19.73 18.28
CA VAL A 172 2.42 -19.67 16.83
C VAL A 172 2.77 -18.23 16.42
N LEU A 173 2.03 -17.21 16.90
CA LEU A 173 2.37 -15.81 16.68
C LEU A 173 3.83 -15.51 17.05
N ARG A 174 4.28 -15.94 18.24
CA ARG A 174 5.68 -15.74 18.68
C ARG A 174 6.67 -16.45 17.77
N GLN A 175 6.38 -17.69 17.36
CA GLN A 175 7.26 -18.43 16.45
C GLN A 175 7.35 -17.77 15.07
N MET A 176 6.27 -17.18 14.57
CA MET A 176 6.30 -16.43 13.31
C MET A 176 7.12 -15.13 13.45
N TYR A 177 7.06 -14.45 14.61
CA TYR A 177 7.94 -13.32 14.90
C TYR A 177 9.41 -13.75 14.95
N ASP A 178 9.72 -14.84 15.63
CA ASP A 178 11.07 -15.43 15.68
C ASP A 178 11.55 -15.88 14.29
N ALA A 179 10.62 -16.33 13.43
CA ALA A 179 10.90 -16.66 12.04
C ALA A 179 11.14 -15.42 11.16
N GLY A 180 10.86 -14.21 11.63
CA GLY A 180 11.22 -12.96 10.97
C GLY A 180 10.08 -12.00 10.66
N ALA A 181 8.83 -12.37 10.93
CA ALA A 181 7.69 -11.46 10.72
C ALA A 181 7.79 -10.21 11.60
N ARG A 182 7.45 -9.05 11.05
CA ARG A 182 7.51 -7.76 11.76
C ARG A 182 6.18 -7.05 11.86
N TYR A 183 5.19 -7.44 11.06
CA TYR A 183 3.79 -7.12 11.33
C TYR A 183 2.90 -8.35 11.11
N MET A 184 1.68 -8.27 11.63
CA MET A 184 0.59 -9.17 11.26
C MET A 184 -0.69 -8.37 11.14
N THR A 185 -1.38 -8.51 9.99
CA THR A 185 -2.74 -7.99 9.78
C THR A 185 -3.74 -8.86 10.53
N LEU A 186 -4.61 -8.23 11.33
CA LEU A 186 -5.48 -8.98 12.25
C LEU A 186 -6.52 -9.85 11.54
N THR A 187 -6.98 -9.45 10.34
CA THR A 187 -7.88 -10.23 9.46
C THR A 187 -7.40 -10.10 8.02
N HIS A 188 -8.00 -10.87 7.10
CA HIS A 188 -7.99 -10.57 5.67
C HIS A 188 -9.43 -10.37 5.19
N THR A 189 -9.90 -11.05 4.15
CA THR A 189 -11.26 -10.89 3.59
C THR A 189 -12.37 -11.48 4.45
N THR A 190 -12.05 -12.37 5.38
CA THR A 190 -13.00 -12.98 6.32
C THR A 190 -12.63 -12.69 7.77
N ASN A 191 -13.63 -12.73 8.64
CA ASN A 191 -13.40 -12.65 10.08
C ASN A 191 -12.46 -13.75 10.55
N THR A 192 -11.61 -13.43 11.53
CA THR A 192 -11.02 -14.46 12.40
C THR A 192 -12.01 -14.80 13.52
N ASP A 193 -11.68 -15.75 14.38
CA ASP A 193 -12.51 -16.07 15.53
C ASP A 193 -12.46 -15.01 16.67
N TRP A 194 -11.72 -13.93 16.45
CA TRP A 194 -11.47 -12.89 17.46
C TRP A 194 -11.42 -11.44 16.93
N ALA A 195 -11.60 -11.23 15.62
CA ALA A 195 -11.64 -9.90 15.01
C ALA A 195 -12.54 -9.87 13.79
N ASP A 196 -13.25 -8.74 13.59
CA ASP A 196 -14.09 -8.52 12.42
C ASP A 196 -13.29 -7.97 11.23
N SER A 197 -13.44 -8.59 10.07
CA SER A 197 -12.95 -8.12 8.78
C SER A 197 -13.80 -6.97 8.23
N ALA A 198 -13.19 -6.13 7.39
CA ALA A 198 -13.89 -5.07 6.67
C ALA A 198 -14.89 -5.59 5.63
N THR A 199 -14.67 -6.79 5.09
CA THR A 199 -15.41 -7.36 3.95
C THR A 199 -16.24 -8.58 4.31
N ASP A 200 -16.38 -8.88 5.61
CA ASP A 200 -17.25 -9.96 6.10
C ASP A 200 -18.39 -9.40 6.97
N SER A 201 -19.35 -10.25 7.30
CA SER A 201 -20.47 -9.88 8.16
C SER A 201 -20.00 -9.60 9.59
N PRO A 202 -20.34 -8.45 10.20
CA PRO A 202 -19.92 -8.13 11.56
C PRO A 202 -20.37 -9.22 12.56
N LYS A 203 -19.45 -9.71 13.38
CA LYS A 203 -19.68 -10.78 14.36
C LYS A 203 -19.43 -10.32 15.79
N PHE A 204 -18.35 -9.58 16.04
CA PHE A 204 -17.89 -9.19 17.38
C PHE A 204 -18.00 -7.69 17.65
N GLN A 205 -18.36 -6.88 16.66
CA GLN A 205 -18.33 -5.42 16.71
C GLN A 205 -16.93 -4.88 17.08
N GLY A 206 -15.88 -5.55 16.62
CA GLY A 206 -14.49 -5.18 16.83
C GLY A 206 -13.58 -6.37 17.15
N LEU A 207 -13.00 -6.37 18.36
CA LEU A 207 -12.14 -7.43 18.88
C LEU A 207 -12.84 -8.17 20.02
N THR A 208 -12.61 -9.49 20.13
CA THR A 208 -12.93 -10.25 21.33
C THR A 208 -11.85 -10.05 22.40
N PRO A 209 -12.07 -10.48 23.68
CA PRO A 209 -11.02 -10.45 24.71
C PRO A 209 -9.73 -11.21 24.32
N PHE A 210 -9.84 -12.25 23.49
CA PHE A 210 -8.65 -12.92 22.95
C PHE A 210 -7.94 -12.03 21.94
N GLY A 211 -8.67 -11.35 21.05
CA GLY A 211 -8.10 -10.38 20.10
C GLY A 211 -7.37 -9.22 20.81
N GLU A 212 -7.92 -8.70 21.89
CA GLU A 212 -7.23 -7.71 22.73
C GLU A 212 -5.94 -8.28 23.35
N THR A 213 -6.01 -9.52 23.88
CA THR A 213 -4.82 -10.21 24.43
C THR A 213 -3.74 -10.41 23.36
N LEU A 214 -4.14 -10.72 22.12
CA LEU A 214 -3.24 -10.88 20.98
C LEU A 214 -2.56 -9.55 20.64
N VAL A 215 -3.29 -8.44 20.58
CA VAL A 215 -2.72 -7.09 20.37
C VAL A 215 -1.68 -6.76 21.46
N HIS A 216 -1.98 -7.04 22.72
CA HIS A 216 -1.02 -6.86 23.82
C HIS A 216 0.24 -7.74 23.67
N GLU A 217 0.09 -8.99 23.21
CA GLU A 217 1.24 -9.86 22.97
C GLU A 217 2.08 -9.41 21.79
N MET A 218 1.45 -8.93 20.70
CA MET A 218 2.16 -8.30 19.57
C MET A 218 2.99 -7.10 20.06
N ASN A 219 2.41 -6.21 20.87
CA ASN A 219 3.13 -5.08 21.43
C ASN A 219 4.31 -5.54 22.32
N ARG A 220 4.12 -6.61 23.12
CA ARG A 220 5.17 -7.14 24.00
C ARG A 220 6.36 -7.69 23.24
N ILE A 221 6.15 -8.36 22.10
CA ILE A 221 7.23 -8.93 21.28
C ILE A 221 7.81 -7.95 20.25
N GLY A 222 7.16 -6.80 20.02
CA GLY A 222 7.59 -5.80 19.03
C GLY A 222 7.12 -6.07 17.61
N MET A 223 6.06 -6.87 17.45
CA MET A 223 5.36 -7.05 16.18
C MET A 223 4.38 -5.90 15.99
N LEU A 224 4.46 -5.18 14.86
CA LEU A 224 3.50 -4.14 14.52
C LEU A 224 2.11 -4.73 14.35
N VAL A 225 1.12 -4.11 14.98
CA VAL A 225 -0.29 -4.43 14.79
C VAL A 225 -0.75 -3.76 13.52
N ASP A 226 -0.97 -4.55 12.46
CA ASP A 226 -1.51 -4.06 11.22
C ASP A 226 -3.04 -4.18 11.23
N ILE A 227 -3.69 -3.05 11.00
CA ILE A 227 -5.16 -2.93 11.01
C ILE A 227 -5.73 -2.59 9.63
N SER A 228 -4.97 -2.85 8.55
CA SER A 228 -5.55 -3.03 7.22
C SER A 228 -6.54 -4.20 7.24
N HIS A 229 -7.47 -4.29 6.33
CA HIS A 229 -8.49 -5.35 6.22
C HIS A 229 -9.51 -5.48 7.35
N VAL A 230 -9.32 -4.86 8.51
CA VAL A 230 -10.27 -5.00 9.62
C VAL A 230 -11.45 -4.04 9.50
N SER A 231 -12.59 -4.38 10.11
CA SER A 231 -13.75 -3.51 10.16
C SER A 231 -13.44 -2.20 10.90
N ALA A 232 -14.20 -1.13 10.62
CA ALA A 232 -14.02 0.16 11.32
C ALA A 232 -14.17 0.02 12.86
N ALA A 233 -14.98 -0.91 13.33
CA ALA A 233 -15.11 -1.22 14.75
C ALA A 233 -13.82 -1.88 15.29
N ALA A 234 -13.23 -2.82 14.55
CA ALA A 234 -11.98 -3.46 14.92
C ALA A 234 -10.78 -2.49 14.83
N MET A 235 -10.75 -1.55 13.85
CA MET A 235 -9.77 -0.46 13.81
C MET A 235 -9.78 0.33 15.13
N LYS A 236 -10.96 0.76 15.58
CA LYS A 236 -11.11 1.52 16.84
C LYS A 236 -10.75 0.70 18.07
N ALA A 237 -11.14 -0.57 18.09
CA ALA A 237 -10.81 -1.47 19.21
C ALA A 237 -9.30 -1.69 19.31
N ALA A 238 -8.62 -1.97 18.19
CA ALA A 238 -7.16 -2.15 18.13
C ALA A 238 -6.41 -0.88 18.54
N LEU A 239 -6.83 0.30 18.05
CA LEU A 239 -6.26 1.60 18.44
C LEU A 239 -6.40 1.89 19.93
N LYS A 240 -7.52 1.49 20.54
CA LYS A 240 -7.76 1.62 21.99
C LYS A 240 -6.91 0.66 22.82
N THR A 241 -6.69 -0.56 22.32
CA THR A 241 -6.01 -1.64 23.03
C THR A 241 -4.49 -1.55 22.91
N SER A 242 -3.98 -1.08 21.75
CA SER A 242 -2.55 -1.08 21.48
C SER A 242 -1.79 -0.07 22.36
N GLU A 243 -0.71 -0.54 22.97
CA GLU A 243 0.25 0.25 23.76
C GLU A 243 1.42 0.77 22.90
N ALA A 244 1.49 0.32 21.64
CA ALA A 244 2.47 0.74 20.63
C ALA A 244 1.75 1.42 19.45
N PRO A 245 2.45 2.20 18.62
CA PRO A 245 1.90 2.68 17.37
C PRO A 245 1.44 1.51 16.50
N VAL A 246 0.25 1.64 15.92
CA VAL A 246 -0.28 0.67 14.96
C VAL A 246 0.01 1.11 13.52
N MET A 247 -0.17 0.21 12.56
CA MET A 247 -0.08 0.56 11.15
C MET A 247 -1.31 0.10 10.37
N PHE A 248 -1.57 0.79 9.30
CA PHE A 248 -2.27 0.28 8.13
C PHE A 248 -1.21 0.05 7.08
N SER A 249 -0.87 -1.19 6.79
CA SER A 249 0.19 -1.54 5.83
C SER A 249 -0.16 -1.10 4.41
N HIS A 250 -1.47 -1.12 4.05
CA HIS A 250 -1.99 -0.73 2.75
C HIS A 250 -3.49 -0.38 2.86
N SER A 251 -3.81 0.90 3.04
CA SER A 251 -5.22 1.40 3.11
C SER A 251 -5.30 2.85 2.68
N SER A 252 -6.42 3.23 2.04
CA SER A 252 -6.65 4.57 1.52
C SER A 252 -7.72 5.34 2.31
N ALA A 253 -8.17 6.51 1.86
CA ALA A 253 -9.12 7.36 2.57
C ALA A 253 -10.57 7.03 2.19
N ARG A 254 -11.42 6.69 3.16
CA ARG A 254 -12.81 6.29 2.94
C ARG A 254 -13.70 7.45 2.48
N SER A 255 -13.40 8.67 2.88
CA SER A 255 -14.14 9.86 2.46
C SER A 255 -13.99 10.20 0.98
N LEU A 256 -12.96 9.68 0.29
CA LEU A 256 -12.80 9.81 -1.15
C LEU A 256 -13.46 8.65 -1.91
N VAL A 257 -13.33 7.44 -1.40
CA VAL A 257 -13.99 6.25 -1.95
C VAL A 257 -14.59 5.45 -0.82
N ASP A 258 -15.92 5.39 -0.75
CA ASP A 258 -16.64 4.66 0.31
C ASP A 258 -16.55 3.14 0.10
N HIS A 259 -15.33 2.63 0.28
CA HIS A 259 -15.06 1.21 0.31
C HIS A 259 -14.66 0.78 1.73
N PRO A 260 -15.14 -0.37 2.25
CA PRO A 260 -14.85 -0.78 3.63
C PRO A 260 -13.36 -1.01 3.94
N ARG A 261 -12.53 -1.25 2.92
CA ARG A 261 -11.07 -1.35 3.04
C ARG A 261 -10.38 -0.01 3.32
N ASN A 262 -11.05 1.10 3.03
CA ASN A 262 -10.55 2.45 3.27
C ASN A 262 -10.83 2.92 4.69
N VAL A 263 -9.96 3.79 5.21
CA VAL A 263 -9.97 4.25 6.60
C VAL A 263 -10.91 5.45 6.77
N PRO A 264 -11.90 5.40 7.69
CA PRO A 264 -12.75 6.53 8.02
C PRO A 264 -11.97 7.68 8.70
N ASP A 265 -12.40 8.93 8.51
CA ASP A 265 -11.72 10.12 9.05
C ASP A 265 -11.66 10.15 10.58
N ASP A 266 -12.67 9.63 11.28
CA ASP A 266 -12.65 9.52 12.73
C ASP A 266 -11.60 8.49 13.23
N VAL A 267 -11.34 7.43 12.46
CA VAL A 267 -10.26 6.48 12.72
C VAL A 267 -8.90 7.10 12.43
N LEU A 268 -8.76 7.88 11.37
CA LEU A 268 -7.52 8.63 11.05
C LEU A 268 -7.14 9.58 12.19
N THR A 269 -8.12 10.23 12.81
CA THR A 269 -7.91 11.10 13.99
C THR A 269 -7.40 10.31 15.20
N LEU A 270 -7.96 9.11 15.45
CA LEU A 270 -7.50 8.21 16.50
C LEU A 270 -6.10 7.67 16.23
N LEU A 271 -5.79 7.35 14.95
CA LEU A 271 -4.47 6.91 14.52
C LEU A 271 -3.38 7.95 14.83
N ALA A 272 -3.66 9.23 14.57
CA ALA A 272 -2.74 10.32 14.90
C ALA A 272 -2.46 10.37 16.42
N SER A 273 -3.49 10.17 17.24
CA SER A 273 -3.34 10.13 18.71
C SER A 273 -2.56 8.91 19.21
N ASN A 274 -2.62 7.78 18.48
CA ASN A 274 -1.84 6.57 18.75
C ASN A 274 -0.38 6.68 18.23
N HIS A 275 -0.02 7.73 17.50
CA HIS A 275 1.25 7.90 16.78
C HIS A 275 1.50 6.83 15.70
N GLY A 276 0.45 6.19 15.19
CA GLY A 276 0.51 5.19 14.15
C GLY A 276 0.75 5.75 12.76
N ILE A 277 0.58 4.90 11.74
CA ILE A 277 0.77 5.24 10.34
C ILE A 277 -0.31 4.60 9.47
N VAL A 278 -0.80 5.34 8.45
CA VAL A 278 -1.58 4.80 7.34
C VAL A 278 -0.75 4.89 6.06
N MET A 279 -0.56 3.76 5.39
CA MET A 279 0.21 3.66 4.16
C MET A 279 -0.76 3.48 3.00
N VAL A 280 -0.71 4.44 2.03
CA VAL A 280 -1.70 4.50 0.96
C VAL A 280 -1.60 3.29 0.04
N ASN A 281 -2.75 2.67 -0.24
CA ASN A 281 -2.90 1.54 -1.15
C ASN A 281 -3.12 2.04 -2.58
N PHE A 282 -2.65 1.27 -3.59
CA PHE A 282 -2.82 1.60 -5.02
C PHE A 282 -3.91 0.79 -5.71
N TYR A 283 -4.55 -0.16 -5.02
CA TYR A 283 -5.63 -0.96 -5.61
C TYR A 283 -6.70 -0.05 -6.21
N THR A 284 -6.94 -0.22 -7.51
CA THR A 284 -7.67 0.76 -8.33
C THR A 284 -9.08 1.05 -7.84
N ALA A 285 -9.81 0.05 -7.31
CA ALA A 285 -11.14 0.22 -6.75
C ALA A 285 -11.17 0.89 -5.36
N TYR A 286 -10.04 0.94 -4.65
CA TYR A 286 -9.95 1.68 -3.38
C TYR A 286 -9.54 3.14 -3.60
N VAL A 287 -9.05 3.45 -4.80
CA VAL A 287 -8.54 4.79 -5.19
C VAL A 287 -9.55 5.55 -6.05
N SER A 288 -10.35 4.87 -6.87
CA SER A 288 -11.33 5.50 -7.77
C SER A 288 -12.75 5.04 -7.46
N ALA A 289 -13.65 6.00 -7.20
CA ALA A 289 -15.07 5.71 -6.95
C ALA A 289 -15.76 5.13 -8.19
N GLU A 290 -15.41 5.61 -9.38
CA GLU A 290 -15.92 5.09 -10.64
C GLU A 290 -15.46 3.66 -10.87
N ARG A 291 -14.19 3.34 -10.53
CA ARG A 291 -13.67 1.99 -10.62
C ARG A 291 -14.35 1.06 -9.62
N ASN A 292 -14.53 1.48 -8.39
CA ASN A 292 -15.24 0.71 -7.37
C ASN A 292 -16.68 0.38 -7.80
N GLN A 293 -17.39 1.36 -8.36
CA GLN A 293 -18.74 1.13 -8.90
C GLN A 293 -18.72 0.16 -10.08
N TRP A 294 -17.77 0.31 -11.01
CA TRP A 294 -17.63 -0.57 -12.16
C TRP A 294 -17.37 -2.03 -11.74
N GLU A 295 -16.52 -2.27 -10.74
CA GLU A 295 -16.26 -3.62 -10.24
C GLU A 295 -17.50 -4.27 -9.63
N ALA A 296 -18.29 -3.49 -8.88
CA ALA A 296 -19.56 -3.97 -8.33
C ALA A 296 -20.56 -4.34 -9.44
N ASP A 297 -20.68 -3.49 -10.46
CA ASP A 297 -21.58 -3.71 -11.61
C ASP A 297 -21.10 -4.90 -12.47
N HIS A 298 -19.80 -5.04 -12.70
CA HIS A 298 -19.20 -6.17 -13.40
C HIS A 298 -19.41 -7.50 -12.66
N ALA A 299 -19.20 -7.50 -11.34
CA ALA A 299 -19.46 -8.68 -10.51
C ALA A 299 -20.94 -9.09 -10.54
N ALA A 300 -21.86 -8.13 -10.50
CA ALA A 300 -23.29 -8.38 -10.63
C ALA A 300 -23.63 -8.96 -12.00
N GLU A 301 -23.09 -8.42 -13.09
CA GLU A 301 -23.31 -8.92 -14.45
C GLU A 301 -22.72 -10.33 -14.64
N LYS A 302 -21.49 -10.58 -14.15
CA LYS A 302 -20.87 -11.90 -14.15
C LYS A 302 -21.72 -12.92 -13.40
N THR A 303 -22.27 -12.53 -12.25
CA THR A 303 -23.15 -13.39 -11.45
C THR A 303 -24.44 -13.73 -12.18
N ARG A 304 -25.03 -12.80 -12.94
CA ARG A 304 -26.23 -13.01 -13.75
C ARG A 304 -26.09 -14.19 -14.70
N TYR A 305 -24.90 -14.44 -15.24
CA TYR A 305 -24.66 -15.51 -16.20
C TYR A 305 -24.13 -16.80 -15.58
N ASN A 306 -23.47 -16.73 -14.43
CA ASN A 306 -22.65 -17.82 -13.89
C ASN A 306 -23.16 -18.41 -12.56
N SER A 307 -24.38 -18.10 -12.09
CA SER A 307 -24.85 -18.53 -10.77
C SER A 307 -25.75 -19.77 -10.79
N PRO A 308 -25.23 -21.00 -10.87
CA PRO A 308 -25.99 -22.16 -10.47
C PRO A 308 -26.11 -22.20 -8.92
N PRO A 309 -27.18 -22.74 -8.34
CA PRO A 309 -28.33 -23.38 -8.98
C PRO A 309 -29.50 -22.41 -9.26
N TYR A 310 -29.28 -21.11 -9.09
CA TYR A 310 -30.36 -20.10 -9.04
C TYR A 310 -30.65 -19.43 -10.38
N SER A 311 -30.59 -20.19 -11.47
CA SER A 311 -31.03 -19.72 -12.77
C SER A 311 -30.24 -18.54 -13.32
N GLY A 312 -28.91 -18.65 -13.35
CA GLY A 312 -28.09 -17.77 -14.20
C GLY A 312 -28.67 -17.78 -15.61
N LEU A 313 -28.74 -16.63 -16.27
CA LEU A 313 -29.40 -16.43 -17.54
C LEU A 313 -28.68 -17.34 -18.55
N TYR A 314 -28.29 -18.15 -18.85
CA TYR A 314 -27.65 -19.06 -19.81
C TYR A 314 -27.06 -20.30 -19.16
N ILE A 315 -27.73 -20.85 -18.15
CA ILE A 315 -27.33 -22.11 -17.52
C ILE A 315 -27.09 -23.20 -18.56
N GLY A 316 -25.94 -23.87 -18.46
CA GLY A 316 -25.50 -24.90 -19.40
C GLY A 316 -25.08 -24.39 -20.77
N GLN A 317 -24.94 -23.07 -20.95
CA GLN A 317 -24.54 -22.42 -22.18
C GLN A 317 -23.33 -21.48 -21.94
N PRO A 318 -22.14 -22.00 -21.53
CA PRO A 318 -21.02 -21.17 -21.08
C PRO A 318 -20.50 -20.22 -22.15
N GLU A 319 -20.48 -20.62 -23.42
CA GLU A 319 -20.05 -19.77 -24.53
C GLU A 319 -20.99 -18.56 -24.74
N ARG A 320 -22.29 -18.77 -24.51
CA ARG A 320 -23.27 -17.69 -24.61
C ARG A 320 -23.15 -16.73 -23.42
N ALA A 321 -22.91 -17.24 -22.22
CA ALA A 321 -22.67 -16.45 -21.02
C ALA A 321 -21.40 -15.60 -21.21
N LYS A 322 -20.31 -16.20 -21.69
CA LYS A 322 -19.06 -15.51 -21.98
C LYS A 322 -19.24 -14.40 -23.02
N ALA A 323 -19.93 -14.69 -24.14
CA ALA A 323 -20.20 -13.69 -25.16
C ALA A 323 -21.03 -12.51 -24.66
N ALA A 324 -22.02 -12.77 -23.78
CA ALA A 324 -22.85 -11.74 -23.19
C ALA A 324 -22.04 -10.86 -22.23
N LEU A 325 -21.20 -11.44 -21.37
CA LEU A 325 -20.32 -10.70 -20.49
C LEU A 325 -19.34 -9.83 -21.27
N SER A 326 -18.68 -10.38 -22.31
CA SER A 326 -17.79 -9.62 -23.17
C SER A 326 -18.48 -8.47 -23.92
N ALA A 327 -19.77 -8.65 -24.29
CA ALA A 327 -20.56 -7.57 -24.88
C ALA A 327 -20.85 -6.46 -23.87
N TRP A 328 -21.11 -6.81 -22.60
CA TRP A 328 -21.30 -5.86 -21.52
C TRP A 328 -20.00 -5.08 -21.23
N GLU A 329 -18.85 -5.78 -21.11
CA GLU A 329 -17.52 -5.19 -20.90
C GLU A 329 -17.16 -4.17 -22.01
N LYS A 330 -17.45 -4.53 -23.27
CA LYS A 330 -17.25 -3.61 -24.40
C LYS A 330 -18.13 -2.36 -24.33
N ALA A 331 -19.35 -2.48 -23.82
CA ALA A 331 -20.26 -1.35 -23.64
C ALA A 331 -19.96 -0.51 -22.40
N HIS A 332 -19.26 -1.08 -21.42
CA HIS A 332 -18.88 -0.45 -20.16
C HIS A 332 -17.36 -0.61 -19.95
N PRO A 333 -16.54 0.17 -20.66
CA PRO A 333 -15.08 0.07 -20.55
C PRO A 333 -14.63 0.36 -19.12
N ILE A 334 -13.58 -0.32 -18.68
CA ILE A 334 -13.01 -0.16 -17.33
C ILE A 334 -12.59 1.28 -17.12
N PRO A 335 -13.05 1.96 -16.04
CA PRO A 335 -12.59 3.30 -15.71
C PRO A 335 -11.09 3.31 -15.38
N VAL A 336 -10.39 4.30 -15.92
CA VAL A 336 -8.95 4.46 -15.70
C VAL A 336 -8.72 5.12 -14.33
N THR A 337 -7.96 4.45 -13.48
CA THR A 337 -7.42 5.02 -12.24
C THR A 337 -6.03 5.60 -12.52
N THR A 338 -5.64 6.66 -11.85
CA THR A 338 -4.41 7.40 -12.14
C THR A 338 -3.57 7.67 -10.87
N LEU A 339 -2.27 7.86 -11.06
CA LEU A 339 -1.34 8.35 -10.03
C LEU A 339 -1.87 9.61 -9.32
N ALA A 340 -2.52 10.52 -10.06
CA ALA A 340 -3.09 11.73 -9.47
C ALA A 340 -4.18 11.44 -8.44
N GLN A 341 -5.02 10.43 -8.65
CA GLN A 341 -6.02 10.00 -7.67
C GLN A 341 -5.38 9.38 -6.42
N VAL A 342 -4.28 8.64 -6.56
CA VAL A 342 -3.49 8.17 -5.40
C VAL A 342 -2.94 9.36 -4.60
N ALA A 343 -2.43 10.39 -5.29
CA ALA A 343 -1.97 11.62 -4.64
C ALA A 343 -3.12 12.39 -3.96
N ASP A 344 -4.36 12.34 -4.46
CA ASP A 344 -5.54 12.91 -3.80
C ASP A 344 -5.79 12.24 -2.44
N HIS A 345 -5.65 10.91 -2.36
CA HIS A 345 -5.72 10.18 -1.09
C HIS A 345 -4.63 10.63 -0.11
N LEU A 346 -3.38 10.79 -0.56
CA LEU A 346 -2.29 11.27 0.27
C LEU A 346 -2.54 12.71 0.79
N ASP A 347 -3.08 13.60 -0.05
CA ASP A 347 -3.47 14.95 0.37
C ASP A 347 -4.58 14.92 1.44
N HIS A 348 -5.58 14.03 1.28
CA HIS A 348 -6.65 13.86 2.28
C HIS A 348 -6.11 13.29 3.59
N LEU A 349 -5.30 12.22 3.53
CA LEU A 349 -4.67 11.60 4.70
C LEU A 349 -3.80 12.63 5.45
N LYS A 350 -3.00 13.43 4.72
CA LYS A 350 -2.22 14.55 5.30
C LYS A 350 -3.09 15.57 6.02
N LYS A 351 -4.23 15.92 5.41
CA LYS A 351 -5.18 16.89 5.97
C LYS A 351 -5.81 16.40 7.28
N VAL A 352 -6.15 15.12 7.38
CA VAL A 352 -6.91 14.56 8.52
C VAL A 352 -6.00 14.01 9.61
N ALA A 353 -5.04 13.16 9.25
CA ALA A 353 -4.13 12.53 10.22
C ALA A 353 -2.86 13.34 10.47
N GLY A 354 -2.47 14.22 9.54
CA GLY A 354 -1.21 14.93 9.59
C GLY A 354 -0.08 14.17 8.89
N VAL A 355 0.90 14.93 8.39
CA VAL A 355 2.01 14.39 7.56
C VAL A 355 2.87 13.36 8.27
N ASP A 356 2.90 13.36 9.62
CA ASP A 356 3.69 12.43 10.42
C ASP A 356 3.08 11.01 10.51
N HIS A 357 1.87 10.81 9.96
CA HIS A 357 1.08 9.59 10.13
C HIS A 357 0.75 8.90 8.80
N ILE A 358 1.47 9.23 7.73
CA ILE A 358 1.19 8.70 6.38
C ILE A 358 2.44 8.09 5.74
N GLY A 359 2.23 7.11 4.85
CA GLY A 359 3.27 6.40 4.10
C GLY A 359 2.72 5.81 2.82
N ILE A 360 3.48 4.92 2.20
CA ILE A 360 3.17 4.23 0.96
C ILE A 360 3.12 2.72 1.24
N GLY A 361 2.02 2.07 0.86
CA GLY A 361 1.83 0.63 0.94
C GLY A 361 1.13 0.17 -0.35
N SER A 362 1.92 -0.11 -1.37
CA SER A 362 1.48 -0.15 -2.76
C SER A 362 0.43 -1.22 -3.07
N ASP A 363 0.57 -2.39 -2.48
CA ASP A 363 -0.19 -3.59 -2.84
C ASP A 363 0.21 -4.16 -4.22
N PHE A 364 1.43 -3.83 -4.72
CA PHE A 364 1.94 -4.38 -5.96
C PHE A 364 2.03 -5.91 -5.89
N ASP A 365 1.80 -6.54 -7.02
CA ASP A 365 1.69 -7.99 -7.20
C ASP A 365 0.51 -8.64 -6.43
N GLY A 366 -0.33 -7.85 -5.71
CA GLY A 366 -1.59 -8.26 -5.09
C GLY A 366 -2.84 -7.79 -5.85
N MET A 367 -2.66 -7.11 -6.99
CA MET A 367 -3.73 -6.55 -7.81
C MET A 367 -3.61 -6.94 -9.29
N GLU A 368 -4.75 -6.96 -10.00
CA GLU A 368 -4.78 -7.32 -11.43
C GLU A 368 -4.32 -6.16 -12.33
N ASP A 369 -4.61 -4.93 -11.95
CA ASP A 369 -4.25 -3.71 -12.68
C ASP A 369 -3.85 -2.58 -11.74
N THR A 370 -3.07 -1.63 -12.27
CA THR A 370 -2.46 -0.54 -11.52
C THR A 370 -2.99 0.82 -11.97
N PRO A 371 -2.92 1.86 -11.13
CA PRO A 371 -3.16 3.22 -11.59
C PRO A 371 -2.14 3.62 -12.69
N VAL A 372 -2.63 4.26 -13.75
CA VAL A 372 -1.75 4.80 -14.80
C VAL A 372 -0.74 5.77 -14.20
N GLY A 373 0.54 5.53 -14.47
CA GLY A 373 1.68 6.23 -13.89
C GLY A 373 2.25 5.57 -12.63
N LEU A 374 1.68 4.40 -12.22
CA LEU A 374 2.16 3.56 -11.11
C LEU A 374 2.13 2.08 -11.50
N GLU A 375 2.70 1.76 -12.67
CA GLU A 375 2.63 0.41 -13.26
C GLU A 375 3.57 -0.61 -12.58
N GLY A 376 4.43 -0.17 -11.69
CA GLY A 376 5.36 -1.02 -10.95
C GLY A 376 6.20 -0.25 -9.96
N VAL A 377 7.04 -0.97 -9.23
CA VAL A 377 7.86 -0.43 -8.13
C VAL A 377 8.84 0.67 -8.56
N ASP A 378 9.14 0.80 -9.85
CA ASP A 378 9.99 1.88 -10.39
C ASP A 378 9.28 3.23 -10.51
N HIS A 379 7.95 3.27 -10.32
CA HIS A 379 7.15 4.49 -10.43
C HIS A 379 6.95 5.26 -9.12
N PHE A 380 7.42 4.76 -7.98
CA PHE A 380 7.33 5.51 -6.71
C PHE A 380 7.90 6.93 -6.78
N PRO A 381 9.06 7.19 -7.45
CA PRO A 381 9.56 8.56 -7.60
C PRO A 381 8.58 9.49 -8.33
N ALA A 382 7.80 8.99 -9.29
CA ALA A 382 6.80 9.79 -10.00
C ALA A 382 5.67 10.25 -9.06
N LEU A 383 5.23 9.40 -8.12
CA LEU A 383 4.26 9.78 -7.10
C LEU A 383 4.81 10.88 -6.18
N LEU A 384 6.06 10.76 -5.73
CA LEU A 384 6.70 11.77 -4.89
C LEU A 384 6.89 13.11 -5.62
N GLN A 385 7.19 13.07 -6.93
CA GLN A 385 7.26 14.27 -7.78
C GLN A 385 5.89 14.94 -7.89
N GLU A 386 4.81 14.16 -8.03
CA GLU A 386 3.44 14.70 -8.05
C GLU A 386 3.11 15.41 -6.74
N LEU A 387 3.46 14.83 -5.59
CA LEU A 387 3.26 15.48 -4.30
C LEU A 387 4.04 16.80 -4.18
N MET A 388 5.28 16.86 -4.70
CA MET A 388 6.05 18.11 -4.76
C MET A 388 5.34 19.16 -5.63
N ARG A 389 4.80 18.77 -6.79
CA ARG A 389 4.04 19.67 -7.67
C ARG A 389 2.77 20.20 -6.97
N ARG A 390 2.21 19.44 -6.03
CA ARG A 390 1.08 19.83 -5.16
C ARG A 390 1.51 20.69 -3.97
N GLY A 391 2.80 21.03 -3.85
CA GLY A 391 3.32 21.93 -2.83
C GLY A 391 3.77 21.24 -1.54
N TRP A 392 4.00 19.93 -1.55
CA TRP A 392 4.62 19.25 -0.42
C TRP A 392 6.08 19.64 -0.32
N SER A 393 6.56 19.89 0.90
CA SER A 393 7.96 20.21 1.16
C SER A 393 8.86 18.97 1.07
N ASP A 394 10.18 19.18 0.88
CA ASP A 394 11.18 18.09 0.91
C ASP A 394 11.11 17.31 2.21
N ALA A 395 10.86 17.99 3.33
CA ALA A 395 10.67 17.35 4.64
C ALA A 395 9.41 16.47 4.69
N ASP A 396 8.31 16.90 4.07
CA ASP A 396 7.09 16.09 3.97
C ASP A 396 7.33 14.86 3.10
N ILE A 397 8.02 15.02 1.97
CA ILE A 397 8.38 13.90 1.08
C ILE A 397 9.27 12.89 1.80
N ALA A 398 10.29 13.33 2.54
CA ALA A 398 11.15 12.44 3.32
C ALA A 398 10.34 11.66 4.38
N LYS A 399 9.36 12.28 5.01
CA LYS A 399 8.46 11.63 5.97
C LYS A 399 7.62 10.54 5.31
N VAL A 400 6.92 10.86 4.22
CA VAL A 400 6.02 9.91 3.55
C VAL A 400 6.78 8.81 2.84
N ALA A 401 7.97 9.09 2.31
CA ALA A 401 8.79 8.08 1.66
C ALA A 401 9.16 6.92 2.61
N GLY A 402 9.51 7.22 3.86
CA GLY A 402 9.86 6.16 4.81
C GLY A 402 10.18 6.64 6.22
N GLY A 403 10.41 7.96 6.41
CA GLY A 403 10.75 8.53 7.72
C GLY A 403 9.70 8.19 8.79
N ASN A 404 8.42 8.22 8.43
CA ASN A 404 7.33 7.90 9.34
C ASN A 404 7.29 6.42 9.74
N LEU A 405 7.48 5.51 8.79
CA LEU A 405 7.49 4.08 9.09
C LEU A 405 8.71 3.69 9.92
N LEU A 406 9.88 4.29 9.64
CA LEU A 406 11.07 4.12 10.49
C LEU A 406 10.83 4.57 11.94
N ARG A 407 10.06 5.64 12.15
CA ARG A 407 9.65 6.10 13.48
C ARG A 407 8.73 5.07 14.14
N VAL A 408 7.67 4.67 13.44
CA VAL A 408 6.67 3.71 13.96
C VAL A 408 7.33 2.39 14.37
N LEU A 409 8.20 1.84 13.53
CA LEU A 409 8.92 0.61 13.82
C LEU A 409 9.84 0.76 15.04
N ALA A 410 10.64 1.85 15.11
CA ALA A 410 11.50 2.12 16.25
C ALA A 410 10.73 2.35 17.55
N ASP A 411 9.55 2.96 17.48
CA ASP A 411 8.68 3.19 18.64
C ASP A 411 8.09 1.88 19.14
N ALA A 412 7.64 0.98 18.24
CA ALA A 412 7.18 -0.35 18.60
C ALA A 412 8.30 -1.18 19.26
N GLU A 413 9.51 -1.15 18.72
CA GLU A 413 10.71 -1.78 19.31
C GLU A 413 10.96 -1.28 20.74
N ARG A 414 10.89 0.04 20.98
CA ARG A 414 11.06 0.64 22.31
C ARG A 414 9.97 0.23 23.29
N VAL A 415 8.72 0.18 22.83
CA VAL A 415 7.60 -0.29 23.63
C VAL A 415 7.80 -1.75 24.03
N ALA A 416 8.21 -2.60 23.08
CA ALA A 416 8.47 -4.02 23.33
C ALA A 416 9.55 -4.25 24.39
N VAL A 417 10.66 -3.51 24.34
CA VAL A 417 11.71 -3.58 25.37
C VAL A 417 11.14 -3.28 26.75
N LYS A 418 10.32 -2.24 26.88
CA LYS A 418 9.66 -1.88 28.14
C LYS A 418 8.69 -2.97 28.61
N LEU A 419 7.80 -3.45 27.70
CA LEU A 419 6.76 -4.39 28.04
C LEU A 419 7.31 -5.79 28.39
N SER A 420 8.36 -6.25 27.69
CA SER A 420 9.01 -7.53 27.99
C SER A 420 9.65 -7.60 29.38
N GLN A 421 10.04 -6.43 29.94
CA GLN A 421 10.53 -6.33 31.32
C GLN A 421 9.38 -6.30 32.36
N GLN A 422 8.18 -5.89 31.97
CA GLN A 422 7.04 -5.71 32.88
C GLN A 422 6.12 -6.94 32.94
N ARG A 423 6.06 -7.72 31.86
CA ARG A 423 5.16 -8.88 31.76
C ARG A 423 5.80 -10.01 30.96
N THR A 424 5.51 -11.23 31.40
CA THR A 424 5.90 -12.47 30.71
C THR A 424 5.04 -12.72 29.48
N ALA A 425 5.45 -13.65 28.62
CA ALA A 425 4.65 -14.14 27.50
C ALA A 425 3.29 -14.63 27.98
N SER A 426 2.23 -14.22 27.27
CA SER A 426 0.86 -14.66 27.61
C SER A 426 0.70 -16.15 27.36
N SER A 427 0.07 -16.85 28.31
CA SER A 427 -0.33 -18.26 28.23
C SER A 427 -1.81 -18.45 27.91
N VAL A 428 -2.54 -17.35 27.64
CA VAL A 428 -3.96 -17.39 27.27
C VAL A 428 -4.13 -18.25 26.03
N LYS A 429 -5.10 -19.14 26.07
CA LYS A 429 -5.52 -19.97 24.94
C LYS A 429 -6.84 -19.46 24.42
N PHE A 430 -7.02 -19.51 23.10
CA PHE A 430 -8.32 -19.27 22.50
C PHE A 430 -9.33 -20.30 23.03
N ASN A 431 -10.51 -19.81 23.39
CA ASN A 431 -11.62 -20.66 23.85
C ASN A 431 -12.85 -20.33 23.01
N SER A 432 -13.20 -21.25 22.11
CA SER A 432 -14.35 -21.10 21.21
C SER A 432 -15.70 -20.93 21.93
N THR A 433 -15.82 -21.42 23.16
CA THR A 433 -17.07 -21.32 23.95
C THR A 433 -17.25 -19.94 24.61
N ALA A 434 -16.21 -19.12 24.68
CA ALA A 434 -16.26 -17.77 25.26
C ALA A 434 -16.41 -16.67 24.18
N ALA A 435 -16.46 -17.03 22.90
CA ALA A 435 -16.52 -16.11 21.77
C ALA A 435 -17.97 -15.83 21.29
N HIS A 436 -18.98 -16.22 22.08
CA HIS A 436 -20.42 -16.02 21.78
C HIS A 436 -21.10 -15.11 22.78
#